data_f3952bdd8bb3913cddc3457e89cd66cc
#
_entry.id   f3952bdd8bb3913cddc3457e89cd66cc
#
_cell.length_a   1.000
_cell.length_b   1.000
_cell.length_c   1.000
_cell.angle_alpha   90.00
_cell.angle_beta   90.00
_cell.angle_gamma   90.00
#
_symmetry.space_group_name_H-M   'P 1'
#
loop_
_entity.id
_entity.type
_entity.pdbx_description
1 polymer ?
#
loop_
_entity_poly.entity_id
_entity_poly.type
_entity_poly.pdbx_seq_one_letter_code
_entity_poly.pdbx_strand_id
1 'polypeptide(L)'
;MSSIYLDTHIVVWLYCGLTEKFSSLAKSLINSNDLTFSPIVRLELKYLLEIERITASPEAILTTLENNIGLCSCTKNFDQVVYQALTLDWTRDPFDRLITAQSALTDSLLLTKDQKILAHYDYARWS
;
A
#
# COMPACT_ATOMS: atom_id res chain seq x y z
N MET A 1 3.07 18.34 4.73
CA MET A 1 2.21 17.15 4.75
C MET A 1 3.04 15.90 4.60
N SER A 2 2.70 14.91 5.37
CA SER A 2 3.39 13.62 5.29
C SER A 2 2.84 12.81 4.13
N SER A 3 3.67 11.93 3.60
CA SER A 3 3.22 10.90 2.66
C SER A 3 2.85 9.66 3.44
N ILE A 4 1.72 9.05 3.12
CA ILE A 4 1.33 7.77 3.68
C ILE A 4 1.34 6.72 2.58
N TYR A 5 1.63 5.49 2.97
CA TYR A 5 1.70 4.37 2.05
C TYR A 5 0.38 3.62 2.04
N LEU A 6 -0.01 3.12 0.87
CA LEU A 6 -1.21 2.32 0.71
C LEU A 6 -0.85 0.87 0.42
N ASP A 7 -1.46 -0.05 1.17
CA ASP A 7 -1.37 -1.46 0.87
C ASP A 7 -2.16 -1.77 -0.41
N THR A 8 -1.87 -2.88 -1.05
CA THR A 8 -2.44 -3.22 -2.36
C THR A 8 -3.97 -3.26 -2.37
N HIS A 9 -4.59 -3.88 -1.37
CA HIS A 9 -6.06 -3.94 -1.35
C HIS A 9 -6.69 -2.56 -1.19
N ILE A 10 -6.02 -1.62 -0.52
CA ILE A 10 -6.52 -0.24 -0.39
C ILE A 10 -6.52 0.43 -1.76
N VAL A 11 -5.45 0.23 -2.54
CA VAL A 11 -5.35 0.74 -3.91
C VAL A 11 -6.51 0.20 -4.75
N VAL A 12 -6.78 -1.09 -4.67
CA VAL A 12 -7.88 -1.72 -5.41
C VAL A 12 -9.24 -1.13 -4.99
N TRP A 13 -9.48 -0.99 -3.70
CA TRP A 13 -10.75 -0.47 -3.20
C TRP A 13 -10.97 0.98 -3.61
N LEU A 14 -9.92 1.80 -3.60
CA LEU A 14 -10.02 3.19 -4.08
C LEU A 14 -10.38 3.22 -5.56
N TYR A 15 -9.73 2.38 -6.37
CA TYR A 15 -10.01 2.31 -7.80
C TYR A 15 -11.46 1.89 -8.06
N CYS A 16 -11.96 0.92 -7.30
CA CYS A 16 -13.32 0.40 -7.46
C CYS A 16 -14.38 1.28 -6.81
N GLY A 17 -14.00 2.36 -6.11
CA GLY A 17 -14.94 3.25 -5.46
C GLY A 17 -15.68 2.64 -4.27
N LEU A 18 -15.07 1.67 -3.59
CA LEU A 18 -15.70 0.93 -2.49
C LEU A 18 -15.57 1.71 -1.17
N THR A 19 -16.15 2.91 -1.13
CA THR A 19 -15.99 3.82 0.02
C THR A 19 -16.57 3.25 1.32
N GLU A 20 -17.57 2.37 1.23
CA GLU A 20 -18.18 1.74 2.40
C GLU A 20 -17.23 0.79 3.14
N LYS A 21 -16.14 0.37 2.50
CA LYS A 21 -15.14 -0.49 3.15
C LYS A 21 -14.19 0.31 4.04
N PHE A 22 -14.18 1.64 3.92
CA PHE A 22 -13.20 2.48 4.61
C PHE A 22 -13.70 2.96 5.94
N SER A 23 -12.86 2.83 6.98
CA SER A 23 -13.14 3.43 8.28
C SER A 23 -13.09 4.96 8.20
N SER A 24 -13.65 5.63 9.20
CA SER A 24 -13.57 7.10 9.28
C SER A 24 -12.13 7.59 9.33
N LEU A 25 -11.27 6.90 10.08
CA LEU A 25 -9.85 7.25 10.15
C LEU A 25 -9.18 7.09 8.80
N ALA A 26 -9.44 5.98 8.09
CA ALA A 26 -8.87 5.73 6.77
C ALA A 26 -9.24 6.85 5.80
N LYS A 27 -10.51 7.24 5.77
CA LYS A 27 -10.98 8.34 4.92
C LYS A 27 -10.27 9.64 5.25
N SER A 28 -10.12 9.95 6.53
CA SER A 28 -9.46 11.16 6.99
C SER A 28 -7.99 11.17 6.57
N LEU A 29 -7.30 10.06 6.72
CA LEU A 29 -5.88 9.95 6.35
C LEU A 29 -5.69 10.12 4.84
N ILE A 30 -6.56 9.53 4.03
CA ILE A 30 -6.51 9.66 2.57
C ILE A 30 -6.71 11.12 2.16
N ASN A 31 -7.64 11.81 2.79
CA ASN A 31 -7.99 13.19 2.43
C ASN A 31 -6.96 14.22 2.92
N SER A 32 -6.15 13.88 3.91
CA SER A 32 -5.26 14.84 4.58
C SER A 32 -3.78 14.68 4.27
N ASN A 33 -3.40 13.65 3.51
CA ASN A 33 -2.00 13.34 3.27
C ASN A 33 -1.72 13.10 1.80
N ASP A 34 -0.46 13.22 1.41
CA ASP A 34 -0.01 12.75 0.12
C ASP A 34 0.01 11.21 0.13
N LEU A 35 -0.39 10.62 -1.00
CA LEU A 35 -0.53 9.17 -1.10
C LEU A 35 0.58 8.57 -1.96
N THR A 36 1.21 7.53 -1.46
CA THR A 36 2.27 6.85 -2.18
C THR A 36 2.10 5.33 -2.05
N PHE A 37 2.77 4.59 -2.90
CA PHE A 37 2.76 3.13 -2.83
C PHE A 37 4.15 2.59 -3.12
N SER A 38 4.46 1.43 -2.55
CA SER A 38 5.68 0.71 -2.88
C SER A 38 5.59 0.19 -4.31
N PRO A 39 6.66 0.27 -5.12
CA PRO A 39 6.64 -0.30 -6.46
C PRO A 39 6.21 -1.77 -6.52
N ILE A 40 6.38 -2.52 -5.43
CA ILE A 40 5.95 -3.92 -5.39
C ILE A 40 4.43 -4.07 -5.49
N VAL A 41 3.67 -3.02 -5.16
CA VAL A 41 2.22 -3.01 -5.33
C VAL A 41 1.87 -3.24 -6.80
N ARG A 42 2.64 -2.65 -7.72
CA ARG A 42 2.43 -2.84 -9.16
C ARG A 42 2.53 -4.32 -9.52
N LEU A 43 3.50 -5.01 -8.97
CA LEU A 43 3.67 -6.46 -9.23
C LEU A 43 2.55 -7.28 -8.59
N GLU A 44 2.15 -6.92 -7.36
CA GLU A 44 1.05 -7.63 -6.70
C GLU A 44 -0.27 -7.45 -7.46
N LEU A 45 -0.52 -6.25 -7.99
CA LEU A 45 -1.70 -6.01 -8.83
C LEU A 45 -1.68 -6.93 -10.06
N LYS A 46 -0.51 -7.11 -10.68
CA LYS A 46 -0.37 -8.03 -11.81
C LYS A 46 -0.65 -9.47 -11.39
N TYR A 47 -0.14 -9.87 -10.24
CA TYR A 47 -0.42 -11.20 -9.68
C TYR A 47 -1.92 -11.39 -9.45
N LEU A 48 -2.60 -10.40 -8.86
CA LEU A 48 -4.03 -10.47 -8.61
C LEU A 48 -4.84 -10.56 -9.91
N LEU A 49 -4.39 -9.86 -10.96
CA LEU A 49 -5.00 -9.96 -12.27
C LEU A 49 -4.85 -11.36 -12.85
N GLU A 50 -3.65 -11.95 -12.73
CA GLU A 50 -3.35 -13.27 -13.27
C GLU A 50 -4.15 -14.38 -12.59
N ILE A 51 -4.43 -14.24 -11.29
CA ILE A 51 -5.26 -15.20 -10.55
C ILE A 51 -6.75 -14.80 -10.53
N GLU A 52 -7.12 -13.85 -11.37
CA GLU A 52 -8.51 -13.42 -11.59
C GLU A 52 -9.22 -12.86 -10.36
N ARG A 53 -8.45 -12.26 -9.44
CA ARG A 53 -9.01 -11.54 -8.27
C ARG A 53 -9.41 -10.11 -8.61
N ILE A 54 -8.83 -9.55 -9.67
CA ILE A 54 -9.21 -8.23 -10.20
C ILE A 54 -9.31 -8.35 -11.73
N THR A 55 -9.97 -7.39 -12.36
CA THR A 55 -10.19 -7.41 -13.82
C THR A 55 -9.49 -6.27 -14.54
N ALA A 56 -9.07 -5.22 -13.84
CA ALA A 56 -8.35 -4.10 -14.43
C ALA A 56 -6.84 -4.35 -14.38
N SER A 57 -6.12 -3.80 -15.36
CA SER A 57 -4.66 -3.92 -15.39
C SER A 57 -4.03 -3.03 -14.31
N PRO A 58 -2.82 -3.35 -13.84
CA PRO A 58 -2.10 -2.49 -12.90
C PRO A 58 -1.97 -1.06 -13.41
N GLU A 59 -1.67 -0.88 -14.69
CA GLU A 59 -1.48 0.45 -15.27
C GLU A 59 -2.78 1.24 -15.29
N ALA A 60 -3.91 0.61 -15.60
CA ALA A 60 -5.21 1.28 -15.56
C ALA A 60 -5.53 1.77 -14.14
N ILE A 61 -5.30 0.92 -13.16
CA ILE A 61 -5.57 1.25 -11.75
C ILE A 61 -4.68 2.40 -11.30
N LEU A 62 -3.38 2.27 -11.47
CA LEU A 62 -2.42 3.24 -10.94
C LEU A 62 -2.49 4.58 -11.66
N THR A 63 -2.67 4.57 -12.99
CA THR A 63 -2.80 5.81 -13.75
C THR A 63 -4.07 6.57 -13.36
N THR A 64 -5.18 5.86 -13.17
CA THR A 64 -6.43 6.47 -12.74
C THR A 64 -6.28 7.16 -11.38
N LEU A 65 -5.66 6.47 -10.42
CA LEU A 65 -5.48 7.02 -9.08
C LEU A 65 -4.43 8.13 -9.05
N GLU A 66 -3.41 8.07 -9.90
CA GLU A 66 -2.47 9.17 -10.04
C GLU A 66 -3.20 10.44 -10.50
N ASN A 67 -4.06 10.30 -11.52
CA ASN A 67 -4.78 11.45 -12.06
C ASN A 67 -5.85 11.99 -11.11
N ASN A 68 -6.53 11.11 -10.38
CA ASN A 68 -7.67 11.51 -9.56
C ASN A 68 -7.30 11.95 -8.15
N ILE A 69 -6.30 11.32 -7.53
CA ILE A 69 -5.96 11.59 -6.13
C ILE A 69 -4.47 11.78 -5.90
N GLY A 70 -3.67 11.88 -6.95
CA GLY A 70 -2.24 12.15 -6.83
C GLY A 70 -1.42 11.00 -6.29
N LEU A 71 -1.91 9.76 -6.36
CA LEU A 71 -1.15 8.60 -5.91
C LEU A 71 0.14 8.47 -6.73
N CYS A 72 1.29 8.33 -6.06
CA CYS A 72 2.56 8.20 -6.77
C CYS A 72 3.41 7.06 -6.22
N SER A 73 4.28 6.55 -7.09
CA SER A 73 5.21 5.48 -6.72
C SER A 73 6.33 6.02 -5.85
N CYS A 74 6.69 5.28 -4.81
CA CYS A 74 7.82 5.63 -3.96
C CYS A 74 9.13 5.36 -4.71
N THR A 75 10.12 6.26 -4.54
CA THR A 75 11.41 6.17 -5.23
C THR A 75 12.57 5.82 -4.30
N LYS A 76 12.29 5.32 -3.09
CA LYS A 76 13.34 4.91 -2.16
C LYS A 76 14.20 3.81 -2.78
N ASN A 77 15.48 3.78 -2.39
CA ASN A 77 16.44 2.81 -2.89
C ASN A 77 15.98 1.39 -2.62
N PHE A 78 15.88 0.58 -3.66
CA PHE A 78 15.35 -0.78 -3.55
C PHE A 78 16.19 -1.67 -2.66
N ASP A 79 17.52 -1.54 -2.75
CA ASP A 79 18.42 -2.33 -1.92
C ASP A 79 18.19 -2.06 -0.43
N GLN A 80 17.96 -0.80 -0.05
CA GLN A 80 17.64 -0.43 1.32
C GLN A 80 16.30 -1.00 1.76
N VAL A 81 15.31 -1.00 0.87
CA VAL A 81 13.99 -1.59 1.17
C VAL A 81 14.13 -3.07 1.44
N VAL A 82 14.86 -3.78 0.58
CA VAL A 82 15.07 -5.22 0.75
C VAL A 82 15.83 -5.51 2.05
N TYR A 83 16.84 -4.72 2.35
CA TYR A 83 17.61 -4.86 3.58
C TYR A 83 16.70 -4.71 4.81
N GLN A 84 15.84 -3.70 4.81
CA GLN A 84 14.85 -3.49 5.88
C GLN A 84 13.90 -4.68 5.97
N ALA A 85 13.50 -5.26 4.84
CA ALA A 85 12.59 -6.39 4.79
C ALA A 85 13.15 -7.63 5.50
N LEU A 86 14.47 -7.77 5.57
CA LEU A 86 15.09 -8.90 6.26
C LEU A 86 14.75 -8.93 7.75
N THR A 87 14.44 -7.78 8.34
CA THR A 87 14.11 -7.68 9.77
C THR A 87 12.64 -8.01 10.07
N LEU A 88 11.81 -8.15 9.04
CA LEU A 88 10.37 -8.36 9.19
C LEU A 88 10.05 -9.85 9.10
N ASP A 89 10.38 -10.58 10.15
CA ASP A 89 10.30 -12.05 10.15
C ASP A 89 8.95 -12.60 10.57
N TRP A 90 7.98 -11.73 10.85
CA TRP A 90 6.62 -12.11 11.23
C TRP A 90 5.76 -12.55 10.03
N THR A 91 6.24 -12.40 8.81
CA THR A 91 5.56 -12.86 7.60
C THR A 91 6.59 -13.42 6.61
N ARG A 92 6.14 -14.35 5.78
CA ARG A 92 6.92 -14.87 4.65
C ARG A 92 6.37 -14.43 3.31
N ASP A 93 5.26 -13.68 3.31
CA ASP A 93 4.68 -13.14 2.09
C ASP A 93 5.59 -12.02 1.58
N PRO A 94 6.22 -12.17 0.40
CA PRO A 94 7.15 -11.15 -0.09
C PRO A 94 6.49 -9.81 -0.40
N PHE A 95 5.22 -9.80 -0.78
CA PHE A 95 4.51 -8.56 -1.04
C PHE A 95 4.32 -7.77 0.26
N ASP A 96 3.73 -8.40 1.28
CA ASP A 96 3.53 -7.76 2.59
C ASP A 96 4.84 -7.30 3.19
N ARG A 97 5.88 -8.11 3.04
CA ARG A 97 7.19 -7.83 3.59
C ARG A 97 7.81 -6.58 2.98
N LEU A 98 7.77 -6.48 1.65
CA LEU A 98 8.36 -5.34 0.94
C LEU A 98 7.51 -4.08 1.09
N ILE A 99 6.18 -4.19 1.09
CA ILE A 99 5.30 -3.04 1.31
C ILE A 99 5.55 -2.45 2.69
N THR A 100 5.60 -3.30 3.71
CA THR A 100 5.86 -2.84 5.08
C THR A 100 7.26 -2.23 5.21
N ALA A 101 8.26 -2.88 4.62
CA ALA A 101 9.64 -2.39 4.67
C ALA A 101 9.78 -1.02 4.01
N GLN A 102 9.09 -0.79 2.90
CA GLN A 102 9.11 0.49 2.21
C GLN A 102 8.64 1.61 3.13
N SER A 103 7.55 1.37 3.86
CA SER A 103 7.02 2.33 4.83
C SER A 103 7.96 2.49 6.02
N ALA A 104 8.54 1.40 6.49
CA ALA A 104 9.35 1.36 7.71
C ALA A 104 10.67 2.11 7.58
N LEU A 105 11.21 2.26 6.37
CA LEU A 105 12.45 3.00 6.17
C LEU A 105 12.40 4.43 6.72
N THR A 106 11.22 5.04 6.72
CA THR A 106 11.03 6.41 7.22
C THR A 106 9.98 6.49 8.31
N ASP A 107 9.64 5.36 8.94
CA ASP A 107 8.60 5.29 9.97
C ASP A 107 7.30 5.94 9.52
N SER A 108 6.93 5.70 8.26
CA SER A 108 5.75 6.29 7.65
C SER A 108 4.50 5.47 7.94
N LEU A 109 3.35 6.13 7.95
CA LEU A 109 2.08 5.43 8.10
C LEU A 109 1.83 4.53 6.89
N LEU A 110 1.33 3.34 7.15
CA LEU A 110 0.89 2.39 6.14
C LEU A 110 -0.59 2.12 6.36
N LEU A 111 -1.42 2.51 5.41
CA LEU A 111 -2.84 2.26 5.48
C LEU A 111 -3.12 0.85 4.98
N THR A 112 -3.64 0.00 5.85
CA THR A 112 -3.89 -1.41 5.56
C THR A 112 -4.99 -1.94 6.46
N LYS A 113 -5.71 -2.95 5.98
CA LYS A 113 -6.65 -3.70 6.81
C LYS A 113 -6.13 -5.09 7.14
N ASP A 114 -4.92 -5.41 6.72
CA ASP A 114 -4.30 -6.70 7.01
C ASP A 114 -4.00 -6.83 8.49
N GLN A 115 -4.60 -7.82 9.14
CA GLN A 115 -4.49 -7.99 10.58
C GLN A 115 -3.05 -8.30 11.04
N LYS A 116 -2.30 -9.02 10.23
CA LYS A 116 -0.93 -9.36 10.57
C LYS A 116 -0.03 -8.13 10.53
N ILE A 117 -0.17 -7.30 9.51
CA ILE A 117 0.58 -6.04 9.40
C ILE A 117 0.19 -5.11 10.56
N LEU A 118 -1.11 -4.98 10.84
CA LEU A 118 -1.59 -4.13 11.94
C LEU A 118 -1.05 -4.58 13.29
N ALA A 119 -0.85 -5.89 13.48
CA ALA A 119 -0.35 -6.43 14.73
C ALA A 119 1.16 -6.22 14.92
N HIS A 120 1.93 -6.07 13.83
CA HIS A 120 3.39 -6.09 13.92
C HIS A 120 4.09 -4.79 13.48
N TYR A 121 3.43 -3.94 12.69
CA TYR A 121 4.02 -2.68 12.27
C TYR A 121 3.36 -1.53 13.03
N ASP A 122 4.16 -0.82 13.83
CA ASP A 122 3.65 0.21 14.75
C ASP A 122 2.96 1.37 14.03
N TYR A 123 3.31 1.65 12.79
CA TYR A 123 2.73 2.75 12.02
C TYR A 123 1.67 2.29 11.01
N ALA A 124 1.22 1.06 11.13
CA ALA A 124 0.08 0.58 10.33
C ALA A 124 -1.21 1.12 10.95
N ARG A 125 -2.16 1.53 10.10
CA ARG A 125 -3.42 2.13 10.56
C ARG A 125 -4.59 1.65 9.73
N TRP A 126 -5.72 1.50 10.38
CA TRP A 126 -7.00 1.31 9.72
C TRP A 126 -8.10 2.07 10.45
N SER A 127 -8.27 1.84 11.75
CA SER A 127 -9.33 2.46 12.55
C SER A 127 -8.81 3.10 13.83
#